data_36902a6418b37cad1d5a675e41f25904
#
_entry.id   36902a6418b37cad1d5a675e41f25904
#
_cell.length_a   1.000
_cell.length_b   1.000
_cell.length_c   1.000
_cell.angle_alpha   90.00
_cell.angle_beta   90.00
_cell.angle_gamma   90.00
#
_symmetry.space_group_name_H-M   'P 1'
#
loop_
_entity.id
_entity.type
_entity.pdbx_description
1 polymer ?
#
loop_
_entity_poly.entity_id
_entity_poly.type
_entity_poly.pdbx_seq_one_letter_code
_entity_poly.pdbx_strand_id
1 'polypeptide(L)'
;MYELTVTESFVAQHYLTVPNPPADEAELHSHTFTAEATFRGPALGEHGYLLDIDLAVEALSGVADSYRDETLNDHLDGNPSAERLARALFDALADVEAPAATELAVTVREDDVASVSYAGALE
;
A
#
# COMPACT_ATOMS: atom_id res chain seq x y z
N MET A 1 -2.07 17.01 14.78
CA MET A 1 -1.53 15.77 14.16
C MET A 1 -0.61 16.12 13.01
N TYR A 2 0.58 15.58 13.03
CA TYR A 2 1.48 15.65 11.89
C TYR A 2 1.20 14.49 10.96
N GLU A 3 1.42 14.70 9.65
CA GLU A 3 1.28 13.66 8.65
C GLU A 3 2.48 13.69 7.71
N LEU A 4 2.95 12.51 7.34
CA LEU A 4 3.99 12.34 6.33
C LEU A 4 3.50 11.30 5.33
N THR A 5 3.48 11.66 4.05
CA THR A 5 3.03 10.76 2.99
C THR A 5 4.15 10.52 2.00
N VAL A 6 4.39 9.26 1.69
CA VAL A 6 5.30 8.83 0.63
C VAL A 6 4.51 8.06 -0.42
N THR A 7 4.98 8.09 -1.65
CA THR A 7 4.25 7.55 -2.80
C THR A 7 5.17 6.70 -3.66
N GLU A 8 4.64 5.59 -4.18
CA GLU A 8 5.34 4.69 -5.10
C GLU A 8 4.34 4.11 -6.09
N SER A 9 4.71 4.10 -7.39
CA SER A 9 3.89 3.48 -8.42
C SER A 9 4.55 2.20 -8.94
N PHE A 10 3.73 1.21 -9.27
CA PHE A 10 4.20 -0.05 -9.83
C PHE A 10 3.11 -0.68 -10.69
N VAL A 11 3.51 -1.48 -11.66
CA VAL A 11 2.60 -2.28 -12.46
C VAL A 11 2.53 -3.68 -11.87
N ALA A 12 1.33 -4.20 -11.71
CA ALA A 12 1.10 -5.59 -11.30
C ALA A 12 -0.09 -6.15 -12.06
N GLN A 13 -0.22 -7.45 -12.06
CA GLN A 13 -1.23 -8.18 -12.80
C GLN A 13 -2.13 -8.94 -11.87
N HIS A 14 -3.36 -9.13 -12.25
CA HIS A 14 -4.28 -10.01 -11.55
C HIS A 14 -5.39 -10.51 -12.47
N TYR A 15 -6.12 -11.51 -12.00
CA TYR A 15 -7.38 -11.93 -12.58
C TYR A 15 -8.37 -12.10 -11.43
N LEU A 16 -9.63 -11.69 -11.68
CA LEU A 16 -10.65 -11.74 -10.64
C LEU A 16 -11.19 -13.16 -10.48
N THR A 17 -11.40 -13.54 -9.24
CA THR A 17 -11.92 -14.88 -8.87
C THR A 17 -13.33 -14.83 -8.30
N VAL A 18 -13.98 -13.66 -8.38
CA VAL A 18 -15.38 -13.51 -7.96
C VAL A 18 -16.32 -14.24 -8.91
N PRO A 19 -17.55 -14.62 -8.49
CA PRO A 19 -18.53 -15.22 -9.40
C PRO A 19 -18.93 -14.26 -10.52
N ASN A 20 -18.91 -14.76 -11.76
CA ASN A 20 -19.35 -14.03 -12.95
C ASN A 20 -18.64 -12.68 -13.15
N PRO A 21 -17.31 -12.65 -13.14
CA PRO A 21 -16.59 -11.39 -13.40
C PRO A 21 -16.78 -10.97 -14.87
N PRO A 22 -16.63 -9.68 -15.19
CA PRO A 22 -16.52 -9.27 -16.59
C PRO A 22 -15.43 -10.09 -17.30
N ALA A 23 -15.65 -10.43 -18.58
CA ALA A 23 -14.78 -11.36 -19.31
C ALA A 23 -13.31 -10.88 -19.32
N ASP A 24 -13.08 -9.58 -19.50
CA ASP A 24 -11.74 -8.99 -19.51
C ASP A 24 -11.07 -9.02 -18.12
N GLU A 25 -11.84 -9.02 -17.05
CA GLU A 25 -11.33 -9.09 -15.68
C GLU A 25 -11.12 -10.53 -15.20
N ALA A 26 -11.77 -11.50 -15.84
CA ALA A 26 -11.56 -12.92 -15.57
C ALA A 26 -10.21 -13.41 -16.11
N GLU A 27 -9.67 -12.72 -17.09
CA GLU A 27 -8.36 -13.02 -17.67
C GLU A 27 -7.27 -12.20 -16.99
N LEU A 28 -6.04 -12.68 -17.06
CA LEU A 28 -4.88 -11.94 -16.52
C LEU A 28 -4.77 -10.60 -17.23
N HIS A 29 -4.75 -9.53 -16.46
CA HIS A 29 -4.63 -8.16 -16.96
C HIS A 29 -3.78 -7.32 -16.00
N SER A 30 -3.27 -6.21 -16.50
CA SER A 30 -2.36 -5.33 -15.77
C SER A 30 -3.05 -4.04 -15.37
N HIS A 31 -2.63 -3.52 -14.23
CA HIS A 31 -2.97 -2.17 -13.78
C HIS A 31 -1.72 -1.45 -13.31
N THR A 32 -1.73 -0.12 -13.39
CA THR A 32 -0.77 0.69 -12.67
C THR A 32 -1.37 0.99 -11.31
N PHE A 33 -0.69 0.53 -10.27
CA PHE A 33 -1.07 0.84 -8.89
C PHE A 33 -0.17 1.95 -8.38
N THR A 34 -0.76 2.92 -7.69
CA THR A 34 -0.01 3.94 -6.96
C THR A 34 -0.35 3.77 -5.48
N ALA A 35 0.66 3.46 -4.69
CA ALA A 35 0.51 3.32 -3.26
C ALA A 35 0.98 4.60 -2.57
N GLU A 36 0.17 5.08 -1.63
CA GLU A 36 0.51 6.20 -0.77
C GLU A 36 0.47 5.71 0.66
N ALA A 37 1.57 5.86 1.40
CA ALA A 37 1.62 5.54 2.81
C ALA A 37 1.65 6.84 3.60
N THR A 38 0.65 7.06 4.43
CA THR A 38 0.52 8.25 5.27
C THR A 38 0.68 7.86 6.73
N PHE A 39 1.78 8.32 7.32
CA PHE A 39 2.05 8.15 8.75
C PHE A 39 1.53 9.38 9.48
N ARG A 40 0.91 9.18 10.65
CA ARG A 40 0.35 10.26 11.46
C ARG A 40 0.78 10.13 12.90
N GLY A 41 0.98 11.26 13.56
CA GLY A 41 1.31 11.29 14.98
C GLY A 41 1.10 12.67 15.60
N PRO A 42 0.84 12.72 16.92
CA PRO A 42 0.54 13.98 17.60
C PRO A 42 1.78 14.82 17.92
N ALA A 43 2.96 14.22 17.89
CA ALA A 43 4.21 14.88 18.29
C ALA A 43 5.36 14.42 17.41
N LEU A 44 6.43 15.20 17.40
CA LEU A 44 7.64 14.89 16.66
C LEU A 44 8.68 14.25 17.57
N GLY A 45 9.59 13.50 16.97
CA GLY A 45 10.74 12.96 17.67
C GLY A 45 11.83 13.99 17.91
N GLU A 46 12.96 13.52 18.38
CA GLU A 46 14.10 14.33 18.83
C GLU A 46 14.62 15.31 17.78
N HIS A 47 14.60 14.94 16.52
CA HIS A 47 15.14 15.76 15.43
C HIS A 47 14.07 16.56 14.69
N GLY A 48 12.85 16.63 15.22
CA GLY A 48 11.74 17.30 14.56
C GLY A 48 11.11 16.47 13.46
N TYR A 49 11.28 15.14 13.48
CA TYR A 49 10.73 14.22 12.50
C TYR A 49 9.56 13.43 13.09
N LEU A 50 8.53 13.22 12.27
CA LEU A 50 7.54 12.19 12.55
C LEU A 50 8.18 10.81 12.33
N LEU A 51 8.88 10.66 11.22
CA LEU A 51 9.84 9.60 10.93
C LEU A 51 10.76 10.12 9.82
N ASP A 52 11.85 9.40 9.59
CA ASP A 52 12.80 9.75 8.53
C ASP A 52 12.15 9.51 7.16
N ILE A 53 12.10 10.55 6.32
CA ILE A 53 11.50 10.47 4.98
C ILE A 53 12.21 9.41 4.13
N ASP A 54 13.54 9.38 4.16
CA ASP A 54 14.29 8.41 3.35
C ASP A 54 13.99 6.98 3.78
N LEU A 55 13.84 6.74 5.07
CA LEU A 55 13.43 5.45 5.60
C LEU A 55 12.04 5.06 5.12
N ALA A 56 11.09 6.00 5.14
CA ALA A 56 9.73 5.75 4.68
C ALA A 56 9.68 5.45 3.18
N VAL A 57 10.42 6.23 2.37
CA VAL A 57 10.52 6.01 0.93
C VAL A 57 11.11 4.63 0.62
N GLU A 58 12.20 4.29 1.28
CA GLU A 58 12.88 3.01 1.09
C GLU A 58 12.01 1.82 1.49
N ALA A 59 11.28 1.96 2.60
CA ALA A 59 10.36 0.93 3.06
C ALA A 59 9.22 0.71 2.07
N LEU A 60 8.58 1.77 1.59
CA LEU A 60 7.49 1.66 0.62
C LEU A 60 7.99 1.09 -0.71
N SER A 61 9.13 1.56 -1.20
CA SER A 61 9.73 1.04 -2.43
C SER A 61 10.04 -0.46 -2.32
N GLY A 62 10.61 -0.88 -1.20
CA GLY A 62 10.92 -2.29 -0.96
C GLY A 62 9.68 -3.18 -0.94
N VAL A 63 8.61 -2.71 -0.31
CA VAL A 63 7.35 -3.46 -0.27
C VAL A 63 6.71 -3.49 -1.67
N ALA A 64 6.70 -2.36 -2.38
CA ALA A 64 6.16 -2.29 -3.74
C ALA A 64 6.91 -3.24 -4.70
N ASP A 65 8.22 -3.36 -4.53
CA ASP A 65 9.04 -4.25 -5.36
C ASP A 65 8.63 -5.73 -5.23
N SER A 66 8.04 -6.12 -4.10
CA SER A 66 7.53 -7.48 -3.92
C SER A 66 6.35 -7.80 -4.86
N TYR A 67 5.66 -6.77 -5.34
CA TYR A 67 4.49 -6.91 -6.21
C TYR A 67 4.75 -6.42 -7.63
N ARG A 68 5.83 -5.69 -7.86
CA ARG A 68 6.14 -5.12 -9.17
C ARG A 68 6.31 -6.21 -10.21
N ASP A 69 5.53 -6.10 -11.30
CA ASP A 69 5.53 -7.05 -12.42
C ASP A 69 5.11 -8.47 -12.02
N GLU A 70 4.50 -8.63 -10.84
CA GLU A 70 4.04 -9.92 -10.32
C GLU A 70 2.55 -10.08 -10.54
N THR A 71 2.08 -11.32 -10.44
CA THR A 71 0.65 -11.63 -10.44
C THR A 71 0.16 -11.63 -9.00
N LEU A 72 -0.73 -10.71 -8.66
CA LEU A 72 -1.22 -10.55 -7.28
C LEU A 72 -1.88 -11.81 -6.73
N ASN A 73 -2.48 -12.63 -7.60
CA ASN A 73 -3.10 -13.90 -7.19
C ASN A 73 -2.11 -14.85 -6.52
N ASP A 74 -0.81 -14.73 -6.83
CA ASP A 74 0.23 -15.57 -6.24
C ASP A 74 0.66 -15.09 -4.86
N HIS A 75 0.28 -13.86 -4.47
CA HIS A 75 0.73 -13.22 -3.23
C HIS A 75 -0.39 -12.93 -2.25
N LEU A 76 -1.62 -12.77 -2.73
CA LEU A 76 -2.77 -12.41 -1.92
C LEU A 76 -3.74 -13.58 -1.83
N ASP A 77 -4.26 -13.82 -0.63
CA ASP A 77 -5.26 -14.86 -0.41
C ASP A 77 -6.61 -14.41 -0.96
N GLY A 78 -7.30 -15.33 -1.62
CA GLY A 78 -8.62 -15.08 -2.17
C GLY A 78 -8.59 -14.18 -3.40
N ASN A 79 -9.67 -13.45 -3.63
CA ASN A 79 -9.74 -12.51 -4.75
C ASN A 79 -8.77 -11.35 -4.55
N PRO A 80 -7.85 -11.08 -5.50
CA PRO A 80 -6.80 -10.07 -5.35
C PRO A 80 -7.34 -8.66 -5.63
N SER A 81 -8.20 -8.17 -4.77
CA SER A 81 -8.77 -6.83 -4.85
C SER A 81 -7.76 -5.75 -4.46
N ALA A 82 -8.03 -4.50 -4.86
CA ALA A 82 -7.23 -3.36 -4.43
C ALA A 82 -7.27 -3.19 -2.91
N GLU A 83 -8.40 -3.52 -2.28
CA GLU A 83 -8.55 -3.48 -0.82
C GLU A 83 -7.60 -4.47 -0.13
N ARG A 84 -7.49 -5.69 -0.65
CA ARG A 84 -6.57 -6.69 -0.11
C ARG A 84 -5.12 -6.29 -0.31
N LEU A 85 -4.82 -5.66 -1.44
CA LEU A 85 -3.49 -5.12 -1.69
C LEU A 85 -3.16 -4.01 -0.69
N ALA A 86 -4.08 -3.09 -0.44
CA ALA A 86 -3.88 -2.02 0.53
C ALA A 86 -3.60 -2.58 1.93
N ARG A 87 -4.33 -3.60 2.35
CA ARG A 87 -4.11 -4.25 3.65
C ARG A 87 -2.76 -4.95 3.71
N ALA A 88 -2.36 -5.64 2.64
CA ALA A 88 -1.07 -6.32 2.60
C ALA A 88 0.09 -5.33 2.68
N LEU A 89 -0.01 -4.21 1.98
CA LEU A 89 0.98 -3.14 2.06
C LEU A 89 1.03 -2.53 3.46
N PHE A 90 -0.13 -2.32 4.07
CA PHE A 90 -0.22 -1.82 5.45
C PHE A 90 0.52 -2.77 6.40
N ASP A 91 0.23 -4.07 6.34
CA ASP A 91 0.83 -5.04 7.23
C ASP A 91 2.36 -5.09 7.09
N ALA A 92 2.86 -4.95 5.86
CA ALA A 92 4.29 -4.94 5.60
C ALA A 92 4.96 -3.65 6.10
N LEU A 93 4.26 -2.51 6.03
CA LEU A 93 4.80 -1.21 6.47
C LEU A 93 4.64 -0.96 7.96
N ALA A 94 3.78 -1.71 8.65
CA ALA A 94 3.52 -1.52 10.07
C ALA A 94 4.77 -1.76 10.94
N ASP A 95 5.76 -2.48 10.42
CA ASP A 95 7.00 -2.78 11.14
C ASP A 95 8.10 -1.72 10.92
N VAL A 96 7.82 -0.68 10.13
CA VAL A 96 8.78 0.41 9.92
C VAL A 96 9.07 1.12 11.23
N GLU A 97 10.33 1.46 11.46
CA GLU A 97 10.72 2.17 12.66
C GLU A 97 10.26 3.63 12.60
N ALA A 98 9.15 3.92 13.27
CA ALA A 98 8.51 5.23 13.29
C ALA A 98 7.94 5.51 14.69
N PRO A 99 8.82 5.72 15.69
CA PRO A 99 8.38 5.79 17.10
C PRO A 99 7.44 6.96 17.40
N ALA A 100 7.47 8.03 16.63
CA ALA A 100 6.57 9.18 16.81
C ALA A 100 5.24 9.00 16.07
N ALA A 101 5.14 8.07 15.14
CA ALA A 101 3.90 7.81 14.42
C ALA A 101 3.00 6.86 15.22
N THR A 102 1.72 7.19 15.28
CA THR A 102 0.71 6.40 16.01
C THR A 102 -0.30 5.73 15.09
N GLU A 103 -0.37 6.18 13.84
CA GLU A 103 -1.29 5.65 12.84
C GLU A 103 -0.61 5.55 11.48
N LEU A 104 -1.07 4.61 10.67
CA LEU A 104 -0.68 4.47 9.28
C LEU A 104 -1.94 4.27 8.45
N ALA A 105 -2.01 4.95 7.32
CA ALA A 105 -3.02 4.71 6.30
C ALA A 105 -2.32 4.39 4.99
N VAL A 106 -2.74 3.33 4.33
CA VAL A 106 -2.24 3.00 3.00
C VAL A 106 -3.38 3.14 2.01
N THR A 107 -3.17 3.98 1.01
CA THR A 107 -4.11 4.20 -0.09
C THR A 107 -3.52 3.57 -1.34
N VAL A 108 -4.32 2.76 -2.02
CA VAL A 108 -3.95 2.17 -3.30
C VAL A 108 -4.87 2.76 -4.36
N ARG A 109 -4.26 3.38 -5.35
CA ARG A 109 -4.96 3.93 -6.51
C ARG A 109 -4.77 2.97 -7.66
N GLU A 110 -5.87 2.53 -8.27
CA GLU A 110 -5.86 1.63 -9.41
C GLU A 110 -6.07 2.45 -10.68
N ASP A 111 -5.07 2.52 -11.53
CA ASP A 111 -4.98 3.33 -12.78
C ASP A 111 -5.37 4.79 -12.49
N ASP A 112 -5.81 5.56 -12.23
CA ASP A 112 -6.37 6.87 -11.91
C ASP A 112 -7.91 6.84 -11.86
N VAL A 113 -8.49 5.64 -11.76
CA VAL A 113 -9.93 5.47 -11.80
C VAL A 113 -10.53 5.41 -10.40
N ALA A 114 -9.87 4.71 -9.48
CA ALA A 114 -10.41 4.47 -8.14
C ALA A 114 -9.28 4.40 -7.13
N SER A 115 -9.60 4.69 -5.88
CA SER A 115 -8.68 4.50 -4.78
C SER A 115 -9.38 3.84 -3.60
N VAL A 116 -8.65 2.99 -2.90
CA VAL A 116 -9.09 2.34 -1.66
C VAL A 116 -8.05 2.60 -0.60
N SER A 117 -8.45 2.58 0.66
CA SER A 117 -7.54 2.81 1.77
C SER A 117 -7.80 1.82 2.89
N TYR A 118 -6.72 1.44 3.56
CA TYR A 118 -6.78 0.75 4.84
C TYR A 118 -5.96 1.53 5.86
N ALA A 119 -6.53 1.77 7.03
CA ALA A 119 -5.87 2.53 8.08
C ALA A 119 -5.98 1.80 9.41
N GLY A 120 -4.96 1.95 10.23
CA GLY A 120 -4.93 1.36 11.56
C GLY A 120 -3.88 2.00 12.45
N ALA A 121 -3.93 1.62 13.73
CA ALA A 121 -2.95 2.08 14.70
C ALA A 121 -1.62 1.36 14.51
N LEU A 122 -0.54 2.07 14.79
CA LEU A 122 0.80 1.52 14.90
C LEU A 122 1.07 1.21 16.36
N GLU A 123 1.63 0.06 16.62
CA GLU A 123 1.97 -0.40 17.98
C GLU A 123 3.44 -0.24 18.29
#